data_d85a3e59cf03819f4d5fa9fe0e4b8284
#
_entry.id   d85a3e59cf03819f4d5fa9fe0e4b8284
#
_cell.length_a   1.000
_cell.length_b   1.000
_cell.length_c   1.000
_cell.angle_alpha   90.00
_cell.angle_beta   90.00
_cell.angle_gamma   90.00
#
_symmetry.space_group_name_H-M   'P 1'
#
loop_
_entity.id
_entity.type
_entity.pdbx_description
1 polymer ?
#
loop_
_entity_poly.entity_id
_entity_poly.type
_entity_poly.pdbx_seq_one_letter_code
_entity_poly.pdbx_strand_id
1 'polypeptide(L)'
;MSIEGKIALVTGGANGIGFCTARKLLQNEAKVVALLDLGDSGGESAAADLNNEFGKDRAIFLVCDVSKSEELKESFKKVIDTYETLDIVINIAGIMDDADWEIMVDVNYKGIVRGTILGLHSMGKYKGGNGGTIVNMSSVAGLEGIPIAPIYGGTQYAIVGFTQSLKHYYEKTGIRMLTICPGLTTTAMAARFMSTKEHAMDLLDEETAAMAMTTMQKQPPEHVASAIIQLIEEGKNGAIFVSENNQPPYAVEIPSYSNLKVPI
;
A
#
# COMPACT_ATOMS: atom_id res chain seq x y z
N MET A 1 14.76 -10.23 -2.46
CA MET A 1 14.46 -10.48 -3.90
C MET A 1 14.97 -9.27 -4.67
N SER A 2 15.74 -9.43 -5.76
CA SER A 2 16.15 -8.30 -6.60
C SER A 2 14.94 -7.65 -7.29
N ILE A 3 14.94 -6.34 -7.39
CA ILE A 3 13.94 -5.53 -8.14
C ILE A 3 14.36 -5.40 -9.61
N GLU A 4 15.63 -5.58 -9.90
CA GLU A 4 16.21 -5.47 -11.25
C GLU A 4 15.45 -6.32 -12.28
N GLY A 5 15.06 -5.68 -13.37
CA GLY A 5 14.36 -6.32 -14.50
C GLY A 5 12.90 -6.69 -14.22
N LYS A 6 12.34 -6.36 -13.05
CA LYS A 6 10.97 -6.74 -12.63
C LYS A 6 9.91 -5.83 -13.21
N ILE A 7 8.74 -6.39 -13.46
CA ILE A 7 7.52 -5.66 -13.79
C ILE A 7 6.74 -5.46 -12.50
N ALA A 8 6.46 -4.19 -12.17
CA ALA A 8 5.74 -3.81 -10.97
C ALA A 8 4.42 -3.08 -11.29
N LEU A 9 3.44 -3.27 -10.43
CA LEU A 9 2.15 -2.58 -10.47
C LEU A 9 1.92 -1.90 -9.11
N VAL A 10 1.61 -0.59 -9.12
CA VAL A 10 1.40 0.22 -7.93
C VAL A 10 0.02 0.88 -8.00
N THR A 11 -0.88 0.54 -7.09
CA THR A 11 -2.16 1.25 -6.94
C THR A 11 -1.96 2.52 -6.09
N GLY A 12 -2.68 3.61 -6.41
CA GLY A 12 -2.40 4.92 -5.83
C GLY A 12 -1.05 5.47 -6.31
N GLY A 13 -0.65 5.12 -7.54
CA GLY A 13 0.69 5.35 -8.08
C GLY A 13 0.98 6.75 -8.59
N ALA A 14 -0.04 7.61 -8.75
CA ALA A 14 0.15 8.94 -9.33
C ALA A 14 0.74 9.97 -8.36
N ASN A 15 0.57 9.76 -7.06
CA ASN A 15 0.90 10.77 -6.05
C ASN A 15 1.55 10.18 -4.79
N GLY A 16 2.10 11.05 -3.95
CA GLY A 16 2.53 10.76 -2.59
C GLY A 16 3.43 9.53 -2.49
N ILE A 17 3.10 8.60 -1.59
CA ILE A 17 3.90 7.39 -1.34
C ILE A 17 3.96 6.50 -2.59
N GLY A 18 2.85 6.38 -3.34
CA GLY A 18 2.80 5.54 -4.55
C GLY A 18 3.73 6.02 -5.65
N PHE A 19 3.73 7.31 -5.95
CA PHE A 19 4.64 7.92 -6.92
C PHE A 19 6.11 7.79 -6.50
N CYS A 20 6.41 8.09 -5.22
CA CYS A 20 7.77 7.94 -4.69
C CYS A 20 8.23 6.46 -4.73
N THR A 21 7.30 5.51 -4.48
CA THR A 21 7.59 4.07 -4.59
C THR A 21 7.88 3.67 -6.03
N ALA A 22 7.07 4.13 -6.98
CA ALA A 22 7.30 3.88 -8.41
C ALA A 22 8.66 4.40 -8.87
N ARG A 23 9.01 5.63 -8.47
CA ARG A 23 10.31 6.23 -8.74
C ARG A 23 11.46 5.40 -8.14
N LYS A 24 11.31 4.96 -6.89
CA LYS A 24 12.30 4.10 -6.20
C LYS A 24 12.46 2.73 -6.86
N LEU A 25 11.37 2.11 -7.33
CA LEU A 25 11.44 0.87 -8.11
C LEU A 25 12.28 1.05 -9.38
N LEU A 26 12.06 2.13 -10.12
CA LEU A 26 12.84 2.44 -11.33
C LEU A 26 14.31 2.78 -11.02
N GLN A 27 14.59 3.47 -9.90
CA GLN A 27 15.95 3.69 -9.40
C GLN A 27 16.68 2.38 -9.06
N ASN A 28 15.94 1.34 -8.66
CA ASN A 28 16.45 0.00 -8.40
C ASN A 28 16.26 -0.94 -9.62
N GLU A 29 16.26 -0.36 -10.81
CA GLU A 29 16.29 -1.06 -12.10
C GLU A 29 15.09 -1.96 -12.39
N ALA A 30 13.91 -1.71 -11.77
CA ALA A 30 12.66 -2.31 -12.25
C ALA A 30 12.52 -2.05 -13.75
N LYS A 31 12.12 -3.05 -14.53
CA LYS A 31 11.99 -2.92 -15.99
C LYS A 31 10.89 -1.94 -16.36
N VAL A 32 9.72 -2.08 -15.71
CA VAL A 32 8.55 -1.22 -15.92
C VAL A 32 7.77 -1.10 -14.61
N VAL A 33 7.18 0.07 -14.37
CA VAL A 33 6.21 0.29 -13.31
C VAL A 33 4.88 0.78 -13.91
N ALA A 34 3.81 0.03 -13.66
CA ALA A 34 2.45 0.45 -13.98
C ALA A 34 1.85 1.23 -12.79
N LEU A 35 1.51 2.49 -13.03
CA LEU A 35 0.82 3.37 -12.08
C LEU A 35 -0.67 3.23 -12.29
N LEU A 36 -1.41 2.79 -11.29
CA LEU A 36 -2.87 2.73 -11.28
C LEU A 36 -3.41 3.80 -10.34
N ASP A 37 -4.27 4.69 -10.85
CA ASP A 37 -4.89 5.75 -10.05
C ASP A 37 -6.14 6.29 -10.75
N LEU A 38 -6.87 7.17 -10.08
CA LEU A 38 -8.04 7.85 -10.65
C LEU A 38 -7.65 8.72 -11.85
N GLY A 39 -8.59 8.92 -12.78
CA GLY A 39 -8.34 9.65 -14.02
C GLY A 39 -7.94 11.12 -13.83
N ASP A 40 -8.37 11.74 -12.74
CA ASP A 40 -8.06 13.12 -12.37
C ASP A 40 -6.85 13.27 -11.43
N SER A 41 -6.16 12.18 -11.13
CA SER A 41 -5.02 12.14 -10.19
C SER A 41 -3.73 12.80 -10.71
N GLY A 42 -3.66 13.13 -12.00
CA GLY A 42 -2.42 13.59 -12.62
C GLY A 42 -1.47 12.45 -13.05
N GLY A 43 -1.97 11.23 -13.13
CA GLY A 43 -1.17 10.03 -13.42
C GLY A 43 -0.46 10.04 -14.78
N GLU A 44 -1.04 10.68 -15.80
CA GLU A 44 -0.38 10.90 -17.11
C GLU A 44 0.91 11.71 -16.95
N SER A 45 0.86 12.81 -16.19
CA SER A 45 2.04 13.63 -15.90
C SER A 45 3.07 12.87 -15.07
N ALA A 46 2.61 12.12 -14.05
CA ALA A 46 3.47 11.30 -13.22
C ALA A 46 4.24 10.25 -14.03
N ALA A 47 3.57 9.55 -14.95
CA ALA A 47 4.22 8.59 -15.84
C ALA A 47 5.19 9.28 -16.82
N ALA A 48 4.84 10.47 -17.36
CA ALA A 48 5.71 11.24 -18.22
C ALA A 48 6.99 11.69 -17.48
N ASP A 49 6.87 12.16 -16.24
CA ASP A 49 8.01 12.57 -15.41
C ASP A 49 8.97 11.40 -15.15
N LEU A 50 8.43 10.22 -14.82
CA LEU A 50 9.24 9.01 -14.64
C LEU A 50 9.91 8.57 -15.96
N ASN A 51 9.21 8.64 -17.08
CA ASN A 51 9.79 8.33 -18.38
C ASN A 51 10.88 9.33 -18.82
N ASN A 52 10.74 10.60 -18.45
CA ASN A 52 11.78 11.61 -18.68
C ASN A 52 13.04 11.34 -17.83
N GLU A 53 12.86 10.86 -16.59
CA GLU A 53 13.97 10.58 -15.67
C GLU A 53 14.68 9.25 -15.99
N PHE A 54 13.92 8.18 -16.31
CA PHE A 54 14.46 6.80 -16.39
C PHE A 54 14.49 6.24 -17.82
N GLY A 55 13.99 6.96 -18.80
CA GLY A 55 13.91 6.52 -20.19
C GLY A 55 12.49 6.14 -20.62
N LYS A 56 12.30 6.11 -21.92
CA LYS A 56 11.00 5.85 -22.54
C LYS A 56 10.45 4.47 -22.15
N ASP A 57 9.12 4.40 -21.95
CA ASP A 57 8.35 3.17 -21.69
C ASP A 57 8.73 2.47 -20.36
N ARG A 58 9.34 3.20 -19.41
CA ARG A 58 9.67 2.69 -18.07
C ARG A 58 8.51 2.83 -17.08
N ALA A 59 7.60 3.76 -17.33
CA ALA A 59 6.37 3.94 -16.55
C ALA A 59 5.16 4.04 -17.48
N ILE A 60 4.08 3.41 -17.12
CA ILE A 60 2.77 3.54 -17.77
C ILE A 60 1.72 3.96 -16.76
N PHE A 61 0.74 4.73 -17.20
CA PHE A 61 -0.41 5.09 -16.39
C PHE A 61 -1.66 4.36 -16.88
N LEU A 62 -2.44 3.84 -15.94
CA LEU A 62 -3.73 3.19 -16.19
C LEU A 62 -4.76 3.81 -15.26
N VAL A 63 -5.80 4.40 -15.83
CA VAL A 63 -6.94 4.90 -15.05
C VAL A 63 -7.63 3.72 -14.38
N CYS A 64 -7.76 3.77 -13.06
CA CYS A 64 -8.33 2.68 -12.28
C CYS A 64 -8.84 3.17 -10.92
N ASP A 65 -10.12 3.01 -10.67
CA ASP A 65 -10.71 3.07 -9.33
C ASP A 65 -10.65 1.67 -8.69
N VAL A 66 -9.83 1.51 -7.64
CA VAL A 66 -9.66 0.22 -6.95
C VAL A 66 -10.93 -0.28 -6.26
N SER A 67 -11.92 0.61 -6.04
CA SER A 67 -13.25 0.23 -5.55
C SER A 67 -14.09 -0.50 -6.61
N LYS A 68 -13.70 -0.42 -7.89
CA LYS A 68 -14.37 -1.03 -9.03
C LYS A 68 -13.65 -2.29 -9.49
N SER A 69 -14.25 -3.45 -9.23
CA SER A 69 -13.61 -4.75 -9.51
C SER A 69 -13.19 -4.92 -10.97
N GLU A 70 -14.01 -4.48 -11.92
CA GLU A 70 -13.73 -4.66 -13.34
C GLU A 70 -12.59 -3.75 -13.82
N GLU A 71 -12.53 -2.49 -13.35
CA GLU A 71 -11.44 -1.59 -13.72
C GLU A 71 -10.07 -2.13 -13.26
N LEU A 72 -10.02 -2.63 -12.02
CA LEU A 72 -8.79 -3.22 -11.49
C LEU A 72 -8.39 -4.49 -12.25
N LYS A 73 -9.36 -5.35 -12.59
CA LYS A 73 -9.13 -6.56 -13.38
C LYS A 73 -8.64 -6.26 -14.80
N GLU A 74 -9.22 -5.25 -15.46
CA GLU A 74 -8.78 -4.80 -16.78
C GLU A 74 -7.37 -4.23 -16.74
N SER A 75 -7.03 -3.46 -15.69
CA SER A 75 -5.68 -2.91 -15.50
C SER A 75 -4.63 -4.00 -15.33
N PHE A 76 -4.90 -5.01 -14.48
CA PHE A 76 -4.01 -6.17 -14.35
C PHE A 76 -3.85 -6.92 -15.69
N LYS A 77 -4.96 -7.16 -16.37
CA LYS A 77 -4.96 -7.81 -17.69
C LYS A 77 -4.09 -7.03 -18.68
N LYS A 78 -4.22 -5.70 -18.74
CA LYS A 78 -3.45 -4.87 -19.68
C LYS A 78 -1.94 -4.95 -19.39
N VAL A 79 -1.53 -4.96 -18.11
CA VAL A 79 -0.11 -5.13 -17.75
C VAL A 79 0.40 -6.50 -18.22
N ILE A 80 -0.34 -7.57 -17.97
CA ILE A 80 0.06 -8.93 -18.31
C ILE A 80 0.08 -9.12 -19.84
N ASP A 81 -0.93 -8.65 -20.55
CA ASP A 81 -1.00 -8.73 -22.03
C ASP A 81 0.17 -7.96 -22.69
N THR A 82 0.64 -6.87 -22.05
CA THR A 82 1.71 -6.03 -22.61
C THR A 82 3.10 -6.56 -22.29
N TYR A 83 3.32 -7.08 -21.08
CA TYR A 83 4.66 -7.44 -20.59
C TYR A 83 4.84 -8.93 -20.34
N GLU A 84 3.82 -9.75 -20.58
CA GLU A 84 3.79 -11.22 -20.43
C GLU A 84 3.99 -11.71 -18.98
N THR A 85 4.39 -10.85 -18.07
CA THR A 85 4.61 -11.17 -16.64
C THR A 85 4.24 -10.01 -15.73
N LEU A 86 4.03 -10.34 -14.47
CA LEU A 86 3.94 -9.42 -13.36
C LEU A 86 4.72 -10.05 -12.21
N ASP A 87 5.59 -9.29 -11.55
CA ASP A 87 6.49 -9.80 -10.50
C ASP A 87 6.20 -9.17 -9.13
N ILE A 88 5.76 -7.91 -9.12
CA ILE A 88 5.56 -7.15 -7.89
C ILE A 88 4.21 -6.41 -7.97
N VAL A 89 3.38 -6.60 -6.95
CA VAL A 89 2.16 -5.81 -6.74
C VAL A 89 2.29 -5.03 -5.44
N ILE A 90 2.06 -3.72 -5.50
CA ILE A 90 2.08 -2.85 -4.33
C ILE A 90 0.73 -2.15 -4.24
N ASN A 91 -0.09 -2.57 -3.29
CA ASN A 91 -1.40 -2.01 -3.03
C ASN A 91 -1.26 -0.85 -2.03
N ILE A 92 -1.29 0.39 -2.54
CA ILE A 92 -1.11 1.63 -1.77
C ILE A 92 -2.39 2.48 -1.74
N ALA A 93 -3.22 2.43 -2.77
CA ALA A 93 -4.43 3.24 -2.87
C ALA A 93 -5.27 3.18 -1.59
N GLY A 94 -5.59 4.34 -1.04
CA GLY A 94 -6.36 4.46 0.19
C GLY A 94 -6.81 5.89 0.42
N ILE A 95 -7.82 6.04 1.27
CA ILE A 95 -8.36 7.31 1.74
C ILE A 95 -8.52 7.27 3.26
N MET A 96 -8.64 8.45 3.89
CA MET A 96 -8.91 8.61 5.31
C MET A 96 -10.11 9.53 5.47
N ASP A 97 -11.29 8.94 5.66
CA ASP A 97 -12.57 9.65 5.73
C ASP A 97 -13.57 8.81 6.54
N ASP A 98 -13.56 9.00 7.87
CA ASP A 98 -14.45 8.26 8.76
C ASP A 98 -15.92 8.72 8.65
N ALA A 99 -16.18 9.90 8.06
CA ALA A 99 -17.54 10.36 7.78
C ALA A 99 -18.15 9.62 6.59
N ASP A 100 -17.34 9.33 5.55
CA ASP A 100 -17.76 8.52 4.39
C ASP A 100 -17.13 7.13 4.44
N TRP A 101 -17.37 6.44 5.56
CA TRP A 101 -16.71 5.18 5.89
C TRP A 101 -17.01 4.04 4.92
N GLU A 102 -18.17 3.99 4.28
CA GLU A 102 -18.51 2.92 3.35
C GLU A 102 -17.60 2.95 2.12
N ILE A 103 -17.38 4.15 1.55
CA ILE A 103 -16.44 4.35 0.45
C ILE A 103 -15.01 4.03 0.93
N MET A 104 -14.65 4.48 2.13
CA MET A 104 -13.34 4.19 2.70
C MET A 104 -13.08 2.68 2.84
N VAL A 105 -14.05 1.90 3.29
CA VAL A 105 -13.93 0.44 3.37
C VAL A 105 -13.79 -0.18 1.96
N ASP A 106 -14.54 0.33 0.98
CA ASP A 106 -14.48 -0.15 -0.40
C ASP A 106 -13.11 0.09 -1.05
N VAL A 107 -12.52 1.24 -0.80
CA VAL A 107 -11.17 1.59 -1.28
C VAL A 107 -10.09 0.86 -0.48
N ASN A 108 -10.02 1.11 0.84
CA ASN A 108 -8.90 0.68 1.67
C ASN A 108 -8.82 -0.84 1.84
N TYR A 109 -9.95 -1.49 2.14
CA TYR A 109 -9.92 -2.92 2.40
C TYR A 109 -10.29 -3.74 1.18
N LYS A 110 -11.45 -3.49 0.56
CA LYS A 110 -11.85 -4.29 -0.61
C LYS A 110 -10.93 -4.07 -1.80
N GLY A 111 -10.40 -2.84 -2.01
CA GLY A 111 -9.40 -2.55 -3.04
C GLY A 111 -8.14 -3.39 -2.88
N ILE A 112 -7.58 -3.43 -1.65
CA ILE A 112 -6.41 -4.27 -1.34
C ILE A 112 -6.71 -5.76 -1.51
N VAL A 113 -7.87 -6.23 -1.06
CA VAL A 113 -8.28 -7.64 -1.24
C VAL A 113 -8.34 -7.99 -2.72
N ARG A 114 -8.98 -7.15 -3.55
CA ARG A 114 -9.06 -7.34 -5.02
C ARG A 114 -7.68 -7.38 -5.66
N GLY A 115 -6.83 -6.36 -5.41
CA GLY A 115 -5.48 -6.30 -5.95
C GLY A 115 -4.62 -7.51 -5.54
N THR A 116 -4.73 -7.93 -4.29
CA THR A 116 -4.04 -9.12 -3.77
C THR A 116 -4.52 -10.40 -4.46
N ILE A 117 -5.83 -10.60 -4.61
CA ILE A 117 -6.37 -11.79 -5.29
C ILE A 117 -5.96 -11.82 -6.76
N LEU A 118 -6.01 -10.68 -7.46
CA LEU A 118 -5.55 -10.58 -8.84
C LEU A 118 -4.04 -10.87 -8.95
N GLY A 119 -3.24 -10.34 -8.04
CA GLY A 119 -1.81 -10.66 -7.95
C GLY A 119 -1.54 -12.15 -7.71
N LEU A 120 -2.28 -12.76 -6.77
CA LEU A 120 -2.18 -14.21 -6.51
C LEU A 120 -2.54 -15.04 -7.76
N HIS A 121 -3.54 -14.64 -8.52
CA HIS A 121 -3.94 -15.36 -9.73
C HIS A 121 -2.96 -15.17 -10.89
N SER A 122 -2.38 -13.97 -11.03
CA SER A 122 -1.48 -13.63 -12.14
C SER A 122 -0.07 -14.15 -11.95
N MET A 123 0.44 -14.08 -10.72
CA MET A 123 1.84 -14.42 -10.40
C MET A 123 1.98 -15.83 -9.80
N GLY A 124 0.91 -16.40 -9.24
CA GLY A 124 0.97 -17.61 -8.44
C GLY A 124 1.36 -18.87 -9.19
N LYS A 125 2.32 -19.62 -8.65
CA LYS A 125 2.79 -20.89 -9.25
C LYS A 125 1.68 -21.90 -9.49
N TYR A 126 0.65 -21.93 -8.62
CA TYR A 126 -0.52 -22.81 -8.76
C TYR A 126 -1.43 -22.45 -9.97
N LYS A 127 -1.18 -21.30 -10.61
CA LYS A 127 -1.83 -20.83 -11.84
C LYS A 127 -0.88 -20.77 -13.05
N GLY A 128 0.35 -21.27 -12.90
CA GLY A 128 1.36 -21.24 -13.94
C GLY A 128 2.25 -20.00 -13.94
N GLY A 129 2.11 -19.12 -12.93
CA GLY A 129 2.99 -17.97 -12.76
C GLY A 129 4.34 -18.35 -12.13
N ASN A 130 5.24 -17.38 -12.04
CA ASN A 130 6.61 -17.55 -11.53
C ASN A 130 6.76 -17.30 -10.02
N GLY A 131 5.68 -16.97 -9.31
CA GLY A 131 5.74 -16.40 -7.98
C GLY A 131 6.00 -14.89 -8.03
N GLY A 132 6.33 -14.29 -6.89
CA GLY A 132 6.58 -12.85 -6.83
C GLY A 132 6.46 -12.26 -5.43
N THR A 133 6.11 -10.99 -5.38
CA THR A 133 5.92 -10.27 -4.11
C THR A 133 4.67 -9.40 -4.15
N ILE A 134 3.86 -9.47 -3.12
CA ILE A 134 2.74 -8.56 -2.89
C ILE A 134 3.02 -7.78 -1.61
N VAL A 135 3.04 -6.45 -1.71
CA VAL A 135 3.12 -5.54 -0.58
C VAL A 135 1.76 -4.87 -0.39
N ASN A 136 1.16 -5.04 0.77
CA ASN A 136 -0.06 -4.36 1.15
C ASN A 136 0.28 -3.22 2.12
N MET A 137 -0.12 -2.00 1.79
CA MET A 137 0.05 -0.86 2.67
C MET A 137 -1.07 -0.86 3.70
N SER A 138 -0.66 -0.89 4.95
CA SER A 138 -1.48 -0.60 6.12
C SER A 138 -1.02 0.75 6.72
N SER A 139 -1.01 0.85 8.02
CA SER A 139 -0.58 2.01 8.80
C SER A 139 -0.15 1.53 10.19
N VAL A 140 0.54 2.36 10.96
CA VAL A 140 0.67 2.16 12.41
C VAL A 140 -0.71 2.06 13.08
N ALA A 141 -1.74 2.69 12.50
CA ALA A 141 -3.15 2.54 12.90
C ALA A 141 -3.72 1.11 12.70
N GLY A 142 -3.00 0.22 12.02
CA GLY A 142 -3.31 -1.20 11.92
C GLY A 142 -2.60 -2.07 12.96
N LEU A 143 -1.77 -1.46 13.80
CA LEU A 143 -1.02 -2.10 14.88
C LEU A 143 -1.44 -1.57 16.25
N GLU A 144 -1.86 -0.32 16.31
CA GLU A 144 -2.34 0.35 17.50
C GLU A 144 -3.60 1.17 17.18
N GLY A 145 -4.57 1.20 18.11
CA GLY A 145 -5.81 1.96 17.93
C GLY A 145 -5.57 3.47 17.97
N ILE A 146 -6.09 4.18 16.98
CA ILE A 146 -6.02 5.66 16.95
C ILE A 146 -7.41 6.26 17.16
N PRO A 147 -7.58 7.18 18.13
CA PRO A 147 -8.91 7.74 18.46
C PRO A 147 -9.44 8.70 17.40
N ILE A 148 -8.57 9.33 16.61
CA ILE A 148 -8.95 10.37 15.64
C ILE A 148 -9.67 9.80 14.40
N ALA A 149 -9.50 8.50 14.09
CA ALA A 149 -10.09 7.85 12.93
C ALA A 149 -10.29 6.35 13.20
N PRO A 150 -11.27 5.99 14.05
CA PRO A 150 -11.46 4.61 14.50
C PRO A 150 -11.87 3.65 13.37
N ILE A 151 -12.67 4.11 12.39
CA ILE A 151 -13.07 3.26 11.26
C ILE A 151 -11.89 3.06 10.29
N TYR A 152 -11.14 4.13 10.01
CA TYR A 152 -9.87 4.01 9.27
C TYR A 152 -8.95 2.99 9.95
N GLY A 153 -8.73 3.11 11.27
CA GLY A 153 -7.95 2.15 12.04
C GLY A 153 -8.45 0.71 11.85
N GLY A 154 -9.77 0.51 11.90
CA GLY A 154 -10.40 -0.78 11.62
C GLY A 154 -10.04 -1.35 10.24
N THR A 155 -10.04 -0.53 9.18
CA THR A 155 -9.61 -0.96 7.85
C THR A 155 -8.13 -1.35 7.82
N GLN A 156 -7.28 -0.63 8.55
CA GLN A 156 -5.84 -0.91 8.61
C GLN A 156 -5.52 -2.21 9.38
N TYR A 157 -6.21 -2.49 10.49
CA TYR A 157 -6.14 -3.79 11.17
C TYR A 157 -6.59 -4.94 10.26
N ALA A 158 -7.67 -4.74 9.50
CA ALA A 158 -8.16 -5.75 8.55
C ALA A 158 -7.11 -6.09 7.50
N ILE A 159 -6.36 -5.11 6.97
CA ILE A 159 -5.28 -5.31 6.00
C ILE A 159 -4.15 -6.15 6.61
N VAL A 160 -3.72 -5.84 7.82
CA VAL A 160 -2.68 -6.60 8.54
C VAL A 160 -3.13 -8.04 8.72
N GLY A 161 -4.33 -8.27 9.28
CA GLY A 161 -4.87 -9.61 9.51
C GLY A 161 -5.02 -10.43 8.22
N PHE A 162 -5.52 -9.81 7.16
CA PHE A 162 -5.66 -10.42 5.84
C PHE A 162 -4.30 -10.86 5.27
N THR A 163 -3.32 -9.94 5.26
CA THR A 163 -1.98 -10.22 4.72
C THR A 163 -1.27 -11.30 5.51
N GLN A 164 -1.35 -11.26 6.86
CA GLN A 164 -0.79 -12.29 7.72
C GLN A 164 -1.42 -13.67 7.52
N SER A 165 -2.71 -13.73 7.23
CA SER A 165 -3.40 -14.99 6.92
C SER A 165 -2.90 -15.61 5.61
N LEU A 166 -2.57 -14.79 4.61
CA LEU A 166 -2.12 -15.27 3.30
C LEU A 166 -0.67 -15.75 3.27
N LYS A 167 0.18 -15.36 4.22
CA LYS A 167 1.58 -15.83 4.26
C LYS A 167 1.71 -17.36 4.33
N HIS A 168 0.71 -18.04 4.85
CA HIS A 168 0.68 -19.51 4.98
C HIS A 168 0.57 -20.23 3.63
N TYR A 169 0.26 -19.51 2.56
CA TYR A 169 0.14 -20.09 1.22
C TYR A 169 1.39 -19.93 0.36
N TYR A 170 2.53 -19.50 0.95
CA TYR A 170 3.78 -19.26 0.22
C TYR A 170 4.25 -20.47 -0.60
N GLU A 171 4.29 -21.65 0.02
CA GLU A 171 4.73 -22.88 -0.67
C GLU A 171 3.89 -23.20 -1.92
N LYS A 172 2.60 -22.91 -1.87
CA LYS A 172 1.68 -23.12 -3.00
C LYS A 172 1.79 -22.05 -4.05
N THR A 173 1.97 -20.80 -3.64
CA THR A 173 1.88 -19.65 -4.52
C THR A 173 3.23 -19.17 -5.04
N GLY A 174 4.30 -19.38 -4.28
CA GLY A 174 5.60 -18.77 -4.51
C GLY A 174 5.59 -17.25 -4.33
N ILE A 175 4.53 -16.68 -3.72
CA ILE A 175 4.37 -15.23 -3.56
C ILE A 175 4.58 -14.86 -2.09
N ARG A 176 5.55 -13.97 -1.84
CA ARG A 176 5.73 -13.38 -0.52
C ARG A 176 4.65 -12.33 -0.26
N MET A 177 4.00 -12.45 0.89
CA MET A 177 3.02 -11.49 1.38
C MET A 177 3.68 -10.60 2.41
N LEU A 178 3.77 -9.30 2.10
CA LEU A 178 4.48 -8.31 2.91
C LEU A 178 3.52 -7.17 3.31
N THR A 179 3.77 -6.56 4.47
CA THR A 179 2.99 -5.42 4.97
C THR A 179 3.92 -4.26 5.30
N ILE A 180 3.60 -3.09 4.81
CA ILE A 180 4.21 -1.82 5.24
C ILE A 180 3.23 -1.04 6.10
N CYS A 181 3.66 -0.54 7.25
CA CYS A 181 2.87 0.24 8.20
C CYS A 181 3.53 1.62 8.40
N PRO A 182 3.18 2.62 7.57
CA PRO A 182 3.67 3.97 7.77
C PRO A 182 3.05 4.65 8.99
N GLY A 183 3.85 5.49 9.66
CA GLY A 183 3.36 6.55 10.52
C GLY A 183 2.85 7.76 9.72
N LEU A 184 2.58 8.88 10.40
CA LEU A 184 2.05 10.08 9.74
C LEU A 184 3.01 10.57 8.65
N THR A 185 2.51 10.53 7.40
CA THR A 185 3.30 10.87 6.21
C THR A 185 2.72 12.12 5.54
N THR A 186 3.59 13.06 5.14
CA THR A 186 3.20 14.33 4.50
C THR A 186 2.69 14.07 3.09
N THR A 187 1.39 13.80 2.95
CA THR A 187 0.67 13.53 1.70
C THR A 187 -0.56 14.42 1.59
N ALA A 188 -1.12 14.53 0.39
CA ALA A 188 -2.38 15.24 0.16
C ALA A 188 -3.53 14.64 1.00
N MET A 189 -3.57 13.32 1.15
CA MET A 189 -4.56 12.61 1.99
C MET A 189 -4.46 13.06 3.46
N ALA A 190 -3.27 13.07 4.03
CA ALA A 190 -3.07 13.51 5.42
C ALA A 190 -3.38 15.01 5.58
N ALA A 191 -2.99 15.85 4.61
CA ALA A 191 -3.31 17.28 4.63
C ALA A 191 -4.82 17.53 4.59
N ARG A 192 -5.56 16.80 3.73
CA ARG A 192 -7.01 16.87 3.63
C ARG A 192 -7.68 16.49 4.95
N PHE A 193 -7.35 15.36 5.53
CA PHE A 193 -7.91 14.91 6.81
C PHE A 193 -7.65 15.90 7.94
N MET A 194 -6.46 16.52 7.97
CA MET A 194 -6.07 17.49 9.01
C MET A 194 -6.63 18.89 8.78
N SER A 195 -7.12 19.22 7.59
CA SER A 195 -7.58 20.58 7.25
C SER A 195 -9.01 20.87 7.73
N THR A 196 -9.85 19.85 7.90
CA THR A 196 -11.25 20.00 8.31
C THR A 196 -11.68 18.84 9.20
N LYS A 197 -12.74 19.04 10.01
CA LYS A 197 -13.37 17.96 10.76
C LYS A 197 -14.40 17.17 9.94
N GLU A 198 -14.66 17.57 8.70
CA GLU A 198 -15.68 16.96 7.85
C GLU A 198 -15.41 15.48 7.55
N HIS A 199 -14.14 15.06 7.69
CA HIS A 199 -13.70 13.68 7.46
C HIS A 199 -13.61 12.83 8.74
N ALA A 200 -13.97 13.40 9.90
CA ALA A 200 -13.95 12.72 11.18
C ALA A 200 -15.37 12.36 11.62
N MET A 201 -15.48 11.38 12.51
CA MET A 201 -16.75 11.11 13.19
C MET A 201 -17.13 12.26 14.13
N ASP A 202 -18.43 12.45 14.36
CA ASP A 202 -18.97 13.44 15.33
C ASP A 202 -18.49 13.22 16.77
N LEU A 203 -17.89 12.06 17.06
CA LEU A 203 -17.31 11.74 18.35
C LEU A 203 -15.97 12.43 18.63
N LEU A 204 -15.31 12.96 17.60
CA LEU A 204 -13.99 13.59 17.75
C LEU A 204 -14.13 15.02 18.30
N ASP A 205 -13.81 15.19 19.58
CA ASP A 205 -13.74 16.52 20.20
C ASP A 205 -12.44 17.26 19.82
N GLU A 206 -12.42 18.58 20.13
CA GLU A 206 -11.30 19.44 19.77
C GLU A 206 -10.02 19.14 20.54
N GLU A 207 -10.15 18.73 21.79
CA GLU A 207 -9.02 18.44 22.66
C GLU A 207 -8.31 17.17 22.18
N THR A 208 -9.06 16.10 21.91
CA THR A 208 -8.55 14.84 21.37
C THR A 208 -7.89 15.05 20.01
N ALA A 209 -8.50 15.82 19.10
CA ALA A 209 -7.94 16.13 17.80
C ALA A 209 -6.62 16.91 17.91
N ALA A 210 -6.58 17.95 18.74
CA ALA A 210 -5.39 18.77 18.95
C ALA A 210 -4.24 17.96 19.58
N MET A 211 -4.54 17.13 20.58
CA MET A 211 -3.56 16.27 21.24
C MET A 211 -2.93 15.29 20.25
N ALA A 212 -3.73 14.61 19.45
CA ALA A 212 -3.23 13.67 18.44
C ALA A 212 -2.34 14.35 17.39
N MET A 213 -2.73 15.56 16.95
CA MET A 213 -1.96 16.30 15.93
C MET A 213 -0.60 16.82 16.43
N THR A 214 -0.49 17.11 17.73
CA THR A 214 0.75 17.65 18.31
C THR A 214 1.79 16.57 18.62
N THR A 215 1.37 15.34 18.85
CA THR A 215 2.27 14.24 19.26
C THR A 215 2.87 13.45 18.09
N MET A 216 2.24 13.51 16.91
CA MET A 216 2.69 12.74 15.75
C MET A 216 3.79 13.44 14.97
N GLN A 217 4.97 12.82 14.89
CA GLN A 217 6.03 13.28 13.99
C GLN A 217 5.70 12.91 12.55
N LYS A 218 5.93 13.88 11.63
CA LYS A 218 5.69 13.70 10.21
C LYS A 218 6.94 13.23 9.49
N GLN A 219 6.76 12.38 8.49
CA GLN A 219 7.82 11.96 7.58
C GLN A 219 7.44 12.24 6.11
N PRO A 220 8.42 12.41 5.20
CA PRO A 220 8.14 12.57 3.79
C PRO A 220 7.78 11.23 3.13
N PRO A 221 7.00 11.22 2.03
CA PRO A 221 6.62 9.99 1.33
C PRO A 221 7.81 9.20 0.76
N GLU A 222 8.92 9.86 0.44
CA GLU A 222 10.15 9.22 -0.02
C GLU A 222 10.77 8.29 1.04
N HIS A 223 10.58 8.63 2.31
CA HIS A 223 11.06 7.79 3.41
C HIS A 223 10.30 6.45 3.44
N VAL A 224 8.97 6.50 3.33
CA VAL A 224 8.13 5.30 3.25
C VAL A 224 8.46 4.49 1.99
N ALA A 225 8.64 5.17 0.85
CA ALA A 225 9.03 4.50 -0.39
C ALA A 225 10.36 3.73 -0.25
N SER A 226 11.35 4.32 0.43
CA SER A 226 12.63 3.64 0.72
C SER A 226 12.43 2.41 1.61
N ALA A 227 11.55 2.51 2.62
CA ALA A 227 11.20 1.37 3.47
C ALA A 227 10.49 0.25 2.70
N ILE A 228 9.65 0.58 1.71
CA ILE A 228 9.00 -0.41 0.82
C ILE A 228 10.06 -1.15 -0.01
N ILE A 229 11.04 -0.44 -0.58
CA ILE A 229 12.14 -1.08 -1.32
C ILE A 229 12.89 -2.05 -0.41
N GLN A 230 13.32 -1.60 0.76
CA GLN A 230 14.01 -2.46 1.72
C GLN A 230 13.15 -3.68 2.11
N LEU A 231 11.85 -3.50 2.34
CA LEU A 231 10.93 -4.59 2.64
C LEU A 231 10.86 -5.62 1.49
N ILE A 232 10.83 -5.17 0.23
CA ILE A 232 10.83 -6.05 -0.95
C ILE A 232 12.15 -6.83 -1.04
N GLU A 233 13.28 -6.21 -0.79
CA GLU A 233 14.60 -6.84 -0.92
C GLU A 233 14.91 -7.80 0.22
N GLU A 234 14.68 -7.37 1.46
CA GLU A 234 15.13 -8.04 2.69
C GLU A 234 14.01 -8.78 3.43
N GLY A 235 12.75 -8.36 3.26
CA GLY A 235 11.62 -8.89 4.02
C GLY A 235 11.37 -10.38 3.73
N LYS A 236 11.31 -11.18 4.79
CA LYS A 236 10.85 -12.57 4.71
C LYS A 236 9.34 -12.60 4.46
N ASN A 237 8.84 -13.70 3.92
CA ASN A 237 7.40 -13.88 3.74
C ASN A 237 6.66 -13.69 5.08
N GLY A 238 5.65 -12.83 5.08
CA GLY A 238 4.90 -12.42 6.26
C GLY A 238 5.50 -11.24 7.04
N ALA A 239 6.61 -10.65 6.58
CA ALA A 239 7.22 -9.50 7.26
C ALA A 239 6.28 -8.30 7.31
N ILE A 240 6.27 -7.63 8.46
CA ILE A 240 5.60 -6.35 8.69
C ILE A 240 6.70 -5.35 9.03
N PHE A 241 6.87 -4.32 8.19
CA PHE A 241 7.78 -3.22 8.49
C PHE A 241 7.00 -1.97 8.90
N VAL A 242 7.51 -1.27 9.89
CA VAL A 242 7.06 0.06 10.31
C VAL A 242 8.04 1.09 9.77
N SER A 243 7.50 2.17 9.19
CA SER A 243 8.27 3.33 8.71
C SER A 243 7.67 4.57 9.33
N GLU A 244 8.36 5.20 10.28
CA GLU A 244 7.86 6.36 10.99
C GLU A 244 8.99 7.27 11.49
N ASN A 245 8.64 8.51 11.83
CA ASN A 245 9.50 9.45 12.54
C ASN A 245 10.86 9.74 11.89
N ASN A 246 10.97 9.53 10.57
CA ASN A 246 12.24 9.61 9.82
C ASN A 246 13.35 8.68 10.37
N GLN A 247 12.99 7.63 11.10
CA GLN A 247 13.93 6.62 11.59
C GLN A 247 14.04 5.46 10.59
N PRO A 248 15.15 4.71 10.59
CA PRO A 248 15.24 3.50 9.79
C PRO A 248 14.02 2.57 10.02
N PRO A 249 13.46 1.95 8.97
CA PRO A 249 12.33 1.07 9.16
C PRO A 249 12.72 -0.14 10.02
N TYR A 250 11.77 -0.64 10.78
CA TYR A 250 11.97 -1.80 11.65
C TYR A 250 10.85 -2.82 11.47
N ALA A 251 11.18 -4.07 11.73
CA ALA A 251 10.22 -5.17 11.67
C ALA A 251 9.44 -5.31 12.98
N VAL A 252 8.16 -5.65 12.89
CA VAL A 252 7.32 -6.02 14.02
C VAL A 252 6.71 -7.40 13.81
N GLU A 253 6.46 -8.10 14.91
CA GLU A 253 5.75 -9.38 14.92
C GLU A 253 4.46 -9.25 15.71
N ILE A 254 3.37 -9.82 15.18
CA ILE A 254 2.12 -9.94 15.91
C ILE A 254 2.21 -11.18 16.77
N PRO A 255 2.18 -11.03 18.12
CA PRO A 255 2.27 -12.18 19.02
C PRO A 255 1.04 -13.07 18.90
N SER A 256 1.22 -14.37 19.17
CA SER A 256 0.07 -15.28 19.31
C SER A 256 -0.85 -14.76 20.42
N TYR A 257 -2.17 -14.78 20.19
CA TYR A 257 -3.16 -14.37 21.21
C TYR A 257 -3.01 -15.14 22.52
N SER A 258 -2.47 -16.36 22.47
CA SER A 258 -2.21 -17.14 23.67
C SER A 258 -1.18 -16.50 24.60
N ASN A 259 -0.28 -15.68 24.06
CA ASN A 259 0.73 -14.94 24.82
C ASN A 259 0.21 -13.59 25.37
N LEU A 260 -1.03 -13.22 24.99
CA LEU A 260 -1.69 -11.98 25.41
C LEU A 260 -2.70 -12.18 26.53
N LYS A 261 -2.70 -13.37 27.19
CA LYS A 261 -3.61 -13.65 28.29
C LYS A 261 -3.36 -12.71 29.46
N VAL A 262 -4.42 -12.09 29.94
CA VAL A 262 -4.43 -11.31 31.18
C VAL A 262 -5.34 -12.00 32.20
N PRO A 263 -5.05 -11.92 33.52
CA PRO A 263 -5.97 -12.39 34.55
C PRO A 263 -7.32 -11.63 34.44
N ILE A 264 -8.43 -12.34 34.63
CA ILE A 264 -9.79 -11.75 34.72
C ILE A 264 -10.05 -11.38 36.16
#